data_3c1bd6fbf7e2cf13f7663596eaefb644
#
_entry.id   3c1bd6fbf7e2cf13f7663596eaefb644
#
_cell.length_a   1.000
_cell.length_b   1.000
_cell.length_c   1.000
_cell.angle_alpha   90.00
_cell.angle_beta   90.00
_cell.angle_gamma   90.00
#
_symmetry.space_group_name_H-M   'P 1'
#
loop_
_entity.id
_entity.type
_entity.pdbx_description
1 polymer ?
#
loop_
_entity_poly.entity_id
_entity_poly.type
_entity_poly.pdbx_seq_one_letter_code
_entity_poly.pdbx_strand_id
1 'polypeptide(L)'
;MAYTMQINLIGMPQIYNVSFPVGPKMANMRDDVMLVQTLMKLANFTRATPALGPVESSRDIKVDGYFGPQTQRMIVAFEADQKFHRRLFIADGIVEPSPRDGYTKSGVLYKIILMNRAEMDASGGRHPFLPFHPETHPLLRQSLQKGAERPAPTPHF
;
A
#
# COMPACT_ATOMS: atom_id res chain seq x y z
N MET A 1 -3.04 13.10 2.27
CA MET A 1 -3.63 12.40 3.43
C MET A 1 -4.21 11.07 2.97
N ALA A 2 -3.80 9.99 3.61
CA ALA A 2 -4.34 8.67 3.32
C ALA A 2 -5.86 8.64 3.52
N TYR A 3 -6.58 7.93 2.68
CA TYR A 3 -8.05 7.94 2.68
C TYR A 3 -8.62 6.63 2.13
N THR A 4 -9.89 6.40 2.38
CA THR A 4 -10.64 5.28 1.82
C THR A 4 -11.29 5.69 0.51
N MET A 5 -11.21 4.84 -0.51
CA MET A 5 -11.74 5.11 -1.84
C MET A 5 -12.57 3.94 -2.34
N GLN A 6 -13.74 4.22 -2.91
CA GLN A 6 -14.49 3.21 -3.65
C GLN A 6 -13.85 2.99 -5.02
N ILE A 7 -13.78 1.74 -5.44
CA ILE A 7 -13.10 1.33 -6.66
C ILE A 7 -13.96 0.31 -7.42
N ASN A 8 -13.83 0.31 -8.75
CA ASN A 8 -14.58 -0.58 -9.62
C ASN A 8 -13.79 -1.86 -9.96
N LEU A 9 -13.34 -2.58 -8.94
CA LEU A 9 -12.68 -3.87 -9.12
C LEU A 9 -13.52 -4.99 -8.50
N ILE A 10 -13.64 -6.10 -9.23
CA ILE A 10 -14.37 -7.28 -8.76
C ILE A 10 -13.68 -7.84 -7.52
N GLY A 11 -14.43 -8.03 -6.44
CA GLY A 11 -13.92 -8.56 -5.18
C GLY A 11 -13.23 -7.53 -4.27
N MET A 12 -13.07 -6.29 -4.74
CA MET A 12 -12.49 -5.20 -3.95
C MET A 12 -13.26 -3.90 -4.19
N PRO A 13 -14.44 -3.73 -3.58
CA PRO A 13 -15.25 -2.53 -3.80
C PRO A 13 -14.65 -1.27 -3.17
N GLN A 14 -13.68 -1.44 -2.27
CA GLN A 14 -13.10 -0.35 -1.52
C GLN A 14 -11.63 -0.62 -1.27
N ILE A 15 -10.79 0.40 -1.36
CA ILE A 15 -9.37 0.34 -1.03
C ILE A 15 -8.97 1.50 -0.11
N TYR A 16 -7.83 1.34 0.54
CA TYR A 16 -7.13 2.44 1.19
C TYR A 16 -6.10 2.99 0.21
N ASN A 17 -6.12 4.30 0.01
CA ASN A 17 -5.30 4.97 -0.99
C ASN A 17 -4.44 6.06 -0.36
N VAL A 18 -3.29 6.32 -0.98
CA VAL A 18 -2.45 7.47 -0.64
C VAL A 18 -2.90 8.70 -1.43
N SER A 19 -2.70 9.89 -0.86
CA SER A 19 -2.96 11.14 -1.58
C SER A 19 -1.77 11.57 -2.43
N PHE A 20 -0.56 11.27 -1.97
CA PHE A 20 0.69 11.62 -2.63
C PHE A 20 1.60 10.40 -2.72
N PRO A 21 2.53 10.38 -3.70
CA PRO A 21 3.44 9.24 -3.85
C PRO A 21 4.33 9.01 -2.64
N VAL A 22 4.60 7.72 -2.39
CA VAL A 22 5.54 7.24 -1.37
C VAL A 22 6.69 6.55 -2.08
N GLY A 23 7.91 7.00 -1.87
CA GLY A 23 9.08 6.44 -2.54
C GLY A 23 10.28 7.38 -2.50
N PRO A 24 11.41 6.99 -3.12
CA PRO A 24 12.60 7.85 -3.19
C PRO A 24 12.28 9.18 -3.87
N LYS A 25 12.63 10.28 -3.23
CA LYS A 25 12.43 11.65 -3.73
C LYS A 25 10.96 12.04 -3.95
N MET A 26 10.03 11.29 -3.36
CA MET A 26 8.60 11.61 -3.42
C MET A 26 8.17 12.46 -2.22
N ALA A 27 6.91 12.87 -2.21
CA ALA A 27 6.36 13.71 -1.14
C ALA A 27 6.43 13.04 0.25
N ASN A 28 6.22 11.74 0.31
CA ASN A 28 6.32 10.93 1.54
C ASN A 28 5.58 11.55 2.74
N MET A 29 4.34 11.97 2.49
CA MET A 29 3.50 12.49 3.56
C MET A 29 3.34 11.43 4.65
N ARG A 30 3.40 11.85 5.89
CA ARG A 30 3.52 10.96 7.05
C ARG A 30 2.44 9.87 7.08
N ASP A 31 1.19 10.25 6.91
CA ASP A 31 0.07 9.31 6.94
C ASP A 31 0.01 8.42 5.69
N ASP A 32 0.44 8.93 4.54
CA ASP A 32 0.57 8.11 3.33
C ASP A 32 1.64 7.03 3.53
N VAL A 33 2.79 7.39 4.10
CA VAL A 33 3.84 6.42 4.44
C VAL A 33 3.33 5.40 5.46
N MET A 34 2.61 5.85 6.49
CA MET A 34 2.01 4.96 7.49
C MET A 34 1.05 3.96 6.86
N LEU A 35 0.25 4.39 5.88
CA LEU A 35 -0.65 3.49 5.18
C LEU A 35 0.11 2.39 4.44
N VAL A 36 1.14 2.77 3.69
CA VAL A 36 1.98 1.81 2.95
C VAL A 36 2.64 0.83 3.91
N GLN A 37 3.22 1.34 5.00
CA GLN A 37 3.85 0.51 6.03
C GLN A 37 2.85 -0.46 6.67
N THR A 38 1.64 -0.01 6.97
CA THR A 38 0.59 -0.85 7.58
C THR A 38 0.12 -1.93 6.62
N LEU A 39 -0.15 -1.58 5.37
CA LEU A 39 -0.57 -2.57 4.35
C LEU A 39 0.48 -3.65 4.15
N MET A 40 1.76 -3.27 4.06
CA MET A 40 2.84 -4.25 3.93
C MET A 40 2.98 -5.12 5.17
N LYS A 41 2.87 -4.54 6.35
CA LYS A 41 2.93 -5.28 7.62
C LYS A 41 1.83 -6.34 7.69
N LEU A 42 0.61 -5.96 7.37
CA LEU A 42 -0.55 -6.86 7.43
C LEU A 42 -0.58 -7.87 6.27
N ALA A 43 0.06 -7.58 5.16
CA ALA A 43 0.21 -8.52 4.04
C ALA A 43 1.08 -9.73 4.42
N ASN A 44 1.93 -9.59 5.41
CA ASN A 44 2.69 -10.69 6.02
C ASN A 44 3.52 -11.49 5.00
N PHE A 45 4.42 -10.82 4.29
CA PHE A 45 5.35 -11.45 3.37
C PHE A 45 6.79 -11.40 3.92
N THR A 46 7.64 -12.26 3.40
CA THR A 46 9.04 -12.32 3.81
C THR A 46 9.95 -11.94 2.65
N ARG A 47 10.91 -11.07 2.92
CA ARG A 47 11.93 -10.74 1.94
C ARG A 47 12.92 -11.91 1.85
N ALA A 48 12.89 -12.62 0.72
CA ALA A 48 13.64 -13.85 0.52
C ALA A 48 14.90 -13.70 -0.33
N THR A 49 15.28 -12.49 -0.75
CA THR A 49 16.42 -12.29 -1.65
C THR A 49 17.69 -12.00 -0.85
N PRO A 50 18.63 -12.97 -0.75
CA PRO A 50 19.88 -12.79 0.01
C PRO A 50 20.72 -11.60 -0.46
N ALA A 51 20.62 -11.24 -1.75
CA ALA A 51 21.33 -10.11 -2.35
C ALA A 51 20.95 -8.75 -1.77
N LEU A 52 19.79 -8.65 -1.08
CA LEU A 52 19.28 -7.40 -0.49
C LEU A 52 19.58 -7.29 1.01
N GLY A 53 20.43 -8.17 1.55
CA GLY A 53 20.79 -8.20 2.97
C GLY A 53 20.00 -9.25 3.77
N PRO A 54 19.97 -9.14 5.11
CA PRO A 54 19.30 -10.13 5.96
C PRO A 54 17.83 -10.33 5.60
N VAL A 55 17.33 -11.57 5.76
CA VAL A 55 15.90 -11.86 5.57
C VAL A 55 15.10 -11.09 6.60
N GLU A 56 14.13 -10.30 6.13
CA GLU A 56 13.23 -9.53 6.97
C GLU A 56 11.78 -9.92 6.68
N SER A 57 10.99 -10.11 7.74
CA SER A 57 9.54 -10.26 7.63
C SER A 57 8.89 -8.88 7.52
N SER A 58 7.86 -8.75 6.69
CA SER A 58 7.08 -7.51 6.63
C SER A 58 6.35 -7.20 7.95
N ARG A 59 6.14 -8.24 8.79
CA ARG A 59 5.58 -8.06 10.15
C ARG A 59 6.49 -7.22 11.05
N ASP A 60 7.78 -7.16 10.75
CA ASP A 60 8.77 -6.43 11.55
C ASP A 60 8.92 -4.96 11.11
N ILE A 61 8.17 -4.53 10.10
CA ILE A 61 8.22 -3.13 9.64
C ILE A 61 7.72 -2.19 10.73
N LYS A 62 8.47 -1.12 10.96
CA LYS A 62 8.09 -0.08 11.90
C LYS A 62 7.13 0.89 11.23
N VAL A 63 5.93 1.03 11.77
CA VAL A 63 4.91 1.97 11.27
C VAL A 63 5.11 3.31 11.98
N ASP A 64 5.97 4.15 11.43
CA ASP A 64 6.34 5.44 12.02
C ASP A 64 6.07 6.64 11.10
N GLY A 65 5.65 6.39 9.86
CA GLY A 65 5.40 7.43 8.87
C GLY A 65 6.66 8.03 8.27
N TYR A 66 7.81 7.45 8.54
CA TYR A 66 9.09 7.88 7.98
C TYR A 66 9.49 6.98 6.81
N PHE A 67 9.70 7.58 5.64
CA PHE A 67 10.24 6.87 4.50
C PHE A 67 11.75 6.77 4.64
N GLY A 68 12.21 5.69 5.23
CA GLY A 68 13.63 5.42 5.43
C GLY A 68 14.07 4.14 4.70
N PRO A 69 15.30 3.70 4.97
CA PRO A 69 15.86 2.52 4.33
C PRO A 69 15.03 1.25 4.50
N GLN A 70 14.42 1.04 5.67
CA GLN A 70 13.58 -0.13 5.91
C GLN A 70 12.34 -0.12 5.03
N THR A 71 11.64 1.00 4.94
CA THR A 71 10.43 1.12 4.10
C THR A 71 10.79 0.94 2.63
N GLN A 72 11.89 1.53 2.18
CA GLN A 72 12.37 1.38 0.81
C GLN A 72 12.68 -0.08 0.47
N ARG A 73 13.41 -0.79 1.34
CA ARG A 73 13.71 -2.22 1.16
C ARG A 73 12.43 -3.06 1.11
N MET A 74 11.45 -2.74 1.95
CA MET A 74 10.18 -3.49 2.00
C MET A 74 9.33 -3.27 0.77
N ILE A 75 9.30 -2.06 0.21
CA ILE A 75 8.60 -1.83 -1.07
C ILE A 75 9.24 -2.66 -2.18
N VAL A 76 10.57 -2.67 -2.28
CA VAL A 76 11.29 -3.48 -3.28
C VAL A 76 11.03 -4.98 -3.05
N ALA A 77 11.00 -5.43 -1.81
CA ALA A 77 10.69 -6.81 -1.47
C ALA A 77 9.25 -7.18 -1.83
N PHE A 78 8.31 -6.28 -1.60
CA PHE A 78 6.92 -6.46 -2.03
C PHE A 78 6.82 -6.58 -3.55
N GLU A 79 7.53 -5.74 -4.29
CA GLU A 79 7.58 -5.83 -5.76
C GLU A 79 8.11 -7.18 -6.22
N ALA A 80 9.17 -7.68 -5.59
CA ALA A 80 9.74 -9.00 -5.91
C ALA A 80 8.75 -10.13 -5.61
N ASP A 81 8.05 -10.06 -4.48
CA ASP A 81 7.02 -11.02 -4.10
C ASP A 81 5.86 -11.05 -5.11
N GLN A 82 5.40 -9.89 -5.53
CA GLN A 82 4.33 -9.77 -6.52
C GLN A 82 4.75 -10.29 -7.90
N LYS A 83 5.99 -10.07 -8.31
CA LYS A 83 6.56 -10.64 -9.54
C LYS A 83 6.61 -12.16 -9.48
N PHE A 84 6.99 -12.72 -8.35
CA PHE A 84 6.98 -14.17 -8.12
C PHE A 84 5.59 -14.75 -8.33
N HIS A 85 4.55 -14.03 -7.93
CA HIS A 85 3.15 -14.40 -8.14
C HIS A 85 2.61 -13.97 -9.51
N ARG A 86 3.47 -13.56 -10.44
CA ARG A 86 3.15 -13.20 -11.82
C ARG A 86 2.15 -12.04 -11.94
N ARG A 87 2.18 -11.11 -10.98
CA ARG A 87 1.35 -9.90 -11.06
C ARG A 87 2.00 -8.88 -12.01
N LEU A 88 1.17 -8.16 -12.76
CA LEU A 88 1.61 -7.11 -13.68
C LEU A 88 1.44 -5.74 -13.02
N PHE A 89 2.55 -5.03 -12.90
CA PHE A 89 2.59 -3.69 -12.31
C PHE A 89 3.91 -3.01 -12.69
N ILE A 90 4.04 -1.73 -12.36
CA ILE A 90 5.29 -0.98 -12.59
C ILE A 90 6.16 -1.10 -11.34
N ALA A 91 7.33 -1.77 -11.47
CA ALA A 91 8.28 -2.00 -10.38
C ALA A 91 9.34 -0.91 -10.38
N ASP A 92 9.03 0.23 -9.80
CA ASP A 92 9.88 1.42 -9.75
C ASP A 92 10.24 1.87 -8.32
N GLY A 93 9.82 1.12 -7.30
CA GLY A 93 10.04 1.47 -5.89
C GLY A 93 9.12 2.58 -5.38
N ILE A 94 8.15 3.03 -6.19
CA ILE A 94 7.26 4.14 -5.86
C ILE A 94 5.83 3.63 -5.74
N VAL A 95 5.13 4.02 -4.68
CA VAL A 95 3.71 3.74 -4.49
C VAL A 95 2.92 5.00 -4.80
N GLU A 96 2.22 5.01 -5.93
CA GLU A 96 1.45 6.15 -6.40
C GLU A 96 -0.03 6.03 -6.02
N PRO A 97 -0.75 7.17 -5.89
CA PRO A 97 -2.20 7.15 -5.75
C PRO A 97 -2.86 6.47 -6.94
N SER A 98 -3.81 5.59 -6.67
CA SER A 98 -4.57 4.90 -7.72
C SER A 98 -5.76 5.75 -8.16
N PRO A 99 -6.08 5.81 -9.47
CA PRO A 99 -7.38 6.27 -9.92
C PRO A 99 -8.48 5.25 -9.57
N ARG A 100 -9.73 5.64 -9.82
CA ARG A 100 -10.89 4.84 -9.42
C ARG A 100 -10.97 3.46 -10.09
N ASP A 101 -10.43 3.32 -11.29
CA ASP A 101 -10.42 2.02 -12.01
C ASP A 101 -9.25 1.11 -11.59
N GLY A 102 -8.24 1.64 -10.91
CA GLY A 102 -7.09 0.87 -10.42
C GLY A 102 -6.01 0.58 -11.46
N TYR A 103 -6.18 1.03 -12.70
CA TYR A 103 -5.26 0.70 -13.79
C TYR A 103 -4.47 1.89 -14.30
N THR A 104 -3.21 1.64 -14.68
CA THR A 104 -2.38 2.59 -15.41
C THR A 104 -2.83 2.71 -16.87
N LYS A 105 -2.32 3.69 -17.60
CA LYS A 105 -2.58 3.84 -19.03
C LYS A 105 -2.14 2.61 -19.83
N SER A 106 -1.11 1.91 -19.38
CA SER A 106 -0.63 0.66 -19.99
C SER A 106 -1.46 -0.57 -19.63
N GLY A 107 -2.49 -0.43 -18.79
CA GLY A 107 -3.41 -1.51 -18.44
C GLY A 107 -2.93 -2.41 -17.31
N VAL A 108 -1.91 -2.02 -16.55
CA VAL A 108 -1.45 -2.75 -15.37
C VAL A 108 -1.98 -2.10 -14.10
N LEU A 109 -2.13 -2.90 -13.02
CA LEU A 109 -2.63 -2.40 -11.75
C LEU A 109 -1.64 -1.47 -11.06
N TYR A 110 -2.16 -0.46 -10.36
CA TYR A 110 -1.36 0.34 -9.44
C TYR A 110 -0.89 -0.51 -8.26
N LYS A 111 0.33 -0.24 -7.80
CA LYS A 111 0.94 -1.00 -6.69
C LYS A 111 0.11 -0.94 -5.41
N ILE A 112 -0.49 0.20 -5.11
CA ILE A 112 -1.35 0.34 -3.93
C ILE A 112 -2.55 -0.63 -3.98
N ILE A 113 -3.07 -0.93 -5.16
CA ILE A 113 -4.13 -1.94 -5.33
C ILE A 113 -3.60 -3.33 -4.93
N LEU A 114 -2.40 -3.67 -5.39
CA LEU A 114 -1.78 -4.95 -5.04
C LEU A 114 -1.49 -5.05 -3.54
N MET A 115 -1.11 -3.96 -2.90
CA MET A 115 -0.90 -3.93 -1.44
C MET A 115 -2.19 -4.14 -0.66
N ASN A 116 -3.30 -3.52 -1.09
CA ASN A 116 -4.62 -3.75 -0.51
C ASN A 116 -5.05 -5.22 -0.69
N ARG A 117 -4.82 -5.77 -1.88
CA ARG A 117 -5.16 -7.16 -2.19
C ARG A 117 -4.35 -8.15 -1.36
N ALA A 118 -3.05 -7.93 -1.24
CA ALA A 118 -2.16 -8.79 -0.45
C ALA A 118 -2.57 -8.80 1.02
N GLU A 119 -2.93 -7.66 1.56
CA GLU A 119 -3.44 -7.52 2.92
C GLU A 119 -4.77 -8.26 3.08
N MET A 120 -5.70 -8.11 2.14
CA MET A 120 -6.97 -8.81 2.14
C MET A 120 -6.79 -10.33 2.09
N ASP A 121 -5.90 -10.81 1.22
CA ASP A 121 -5.61 -12.25 1.08
C ASP A 121 -5.02 -12.82 2.38
N ALA A 122 -4.12 -12.08 3.03
CA ALA A 122 -3.54 -12.47 4.32
C ALA A 122 -4.57 -12.51 5.45
N SER A 123 -5.67 -11.77 5.31
CA SER A 123 -6.77 -11.72 6.29
C SER A 123 -7.88 -12.75 6.00
N GLY A 124 -7.63 -13.73 5.13
CA GLY A 124 -8.60 -14.76 4.77
C GLY A 124 -9.71 -14.27 3.85
N GLY A 125 -9.42 -13.30 2.99
CA GLY A 125 -10.39 -12.73 2.05
C GLY A 125 -11.26 -11.63 2.65
N ARG A 126 -11.04 -11.28 3.90
CA ARG A 126 -11.70 -10.13 4.54
C ARG A 126 -10.81 -8.92 4.44
N HIS A 127 -11.33 -7.86 3.84
CA HIS A 127 -10.61 -6.59 3.87
C HIS A 127 -10.76 -6.01 5.28
N PRO A 128 -9.70 -5.95 6.09
CA PRO A 128 -9.82 -5.45 7.44
C PRO A 128 -10.20 -3.97 7.41
N PHE A 129 -11.01 -3.60 8.36
CA PHE A 129 -11.34 -2.22 8.59
C PHE A 129 -10.16 -1.56 9.28
N LEU A 130 -9.21 -1.02 8.50
CA LEU A 130 -8.02 -0.39 9.06
C LEU A 130 -8.33 0.65 10.14
N PRO A 131 -9.38 1.49 10.02
CA PRO A 131 -9.71 2.44 11.09
C PRO A 131 -9.99 1.79 12.44
N PHE A 132 -10.40 0.53 12.45
CA PHE A 132 -10.73 -0.22 13.68
C PHE A 132 -9.74 -1.34 13.98
N HIS A 133 -8.73 -1.52 13.15
CA HIS A 133 -7.73 -2.57 13.36
C HIS A 133 -6.82 -2.20 14.55
N PRO A 134 -6.53 -3.15 15.47
CA PRO A 134 -5.72 -2.86 16.67
C PRO A 134 -4.31 -2.36 16.35
N GLU A 135 -3.71 -2.80 15.24
CA GLU A 135 -2.36 -2.43 14.84
C GLU A 135 -2.30 -1.11 14.06
N THR A 136 -3.43 -0.47 13.79
CA THR A 136 -3.45 0.81 13.07
C THR A 136 -3.04 1.96 13.99
N HIS A 137 -1.99 2.67 13.56
CA HIS A 137 -1.51 3.83 14.30
C HIS A 137 -2.64 4.90 14.42
N PRO A 138 -2.80 5.56 15.59
CA PRO A 138 -3.87 6.53 15.80
C PRO A 138 -3.91 7.66 14.77
N LEU A 139 -2.77 8.15 14.30
CA LEU A 139 -2.72 9.20 13.27
C LEU A 139 -3.25 8.71 11.92
N LEU A 140 -2.91 7.48 11.54
CA LEU A 140 -3.45 6.88 10.32
C LEU A 140 -4.95 6.64 10.45
N ARG A 141 -5.39 6.13 11.59
CA ARG A 141 -6.82 5.93 11.90
C ARG A 141 -7.61 7.23 11.70
N GLN A 142 -7.10 8.33 12.23
CA GLN A 142 -7.71 9.64 12.09
C GLN A 142 -7.78 10.07 10.62
N SER A 143 -6.71 9.90 9.86
CA SER A 143 -6.68 10.22 8.44
C SER A 143 -7.72 9.43 7.65
N LEU A 144 -7.79 8.12 7.87
CA LEU A 144 -8.73 7.25 7.16
C LEU A 144 -10.19 7.58 7.49
N GLN A 145 -10.49 7.93 8.74
CA GLN A 145 -11.83 8.34 9.14
C GLN A 145 -12.24 9.67 8.48
N LYS A 146 -11.35 10.66 8.45
CA LYS A 146 -11.59 11.93 7.76
C LYS A 146 -11.62 11.76 6.24
N GLY A 147 -10.74 10.93 5.70
CA GLY A 147 -10.64 10.68 4.26
C GLY A 147 -11.84 9.96 3.66
N ALA A 148 -12.62 9.21 4.46
CA ALA A 148 -13.80 8.50 3.99
C ALA A 148 -14.88 9.45 3.40
N GLU A 149 -14.81 10.74 3.71
CA GLU A 149 -15.73 11.75 3.21
C GLU A 149 -15.25 12.44 1.93
N ARG A 150 -14.05 12.10 1.43
CA ARG A 150 -13.49 12.76 0.25
C ARG A 150 -13.93 12.10 -1.05
N PRO A 151 -14.25 12.91 -2.09
CA PRO A 151 -14.44 12.36 -3.43
C PRO A 151 -13.15 11.74 -3.94
N ALA A 152 -13.26 10.72 -4.79
CA ALA A 152 -12.11 10.11 -5.43
C ALA A 152 -11.32 11.18 -6.22
N PRO A 153 -9.96 11.10 -6.23
CA PRO A 153 -9.17 12.05 -7.01
C PRO A 153 -9.53 11.94 -8.49
N THR A 154 -9.56 13.09 -9.16
CA THR A 154 -9.76 13.13 -10.61
C THR A 154 -8.55 12.50 -11.27
N PRO A 155 -8.74 11.55 -12.22
CA PRO A 155 -7.61 10.98 -12.94
C PRO A 155 -6.84 12.09 -13.66
N HIS A 156 -5.52 12.10 -13.48
CA HIS A 156 -4.65 12.98 -14.25
C HIS A 156 -4.39 12.33 -15.60
N PHE A 157 -4.90 12.94 -16.63
CA PHE A 157 -4.64 12.52 -18.02
C PHE A 157 -3.34 13.14 -18.51
#